data_2fc7db27124df6b3dc8bbfe1056710ed
#
_entry.id   2fc7db27124df6b3dc8bbfe1056710ed
#
_cell.length_a   1.000
_cell.length_b   1.000
_cell.length_c   1.000
_cell.angle_alpha   90.00
_cell.angle_beta   90.00
_cell.angle_gamma   90.00
#
_symmetry.space_group_name_H-M   'P 1'
#
loop_
_entity.id
_entity.type
_entity.pdbx_description
1 polymer ?
#
loop_
_entity_poly.entity_id
_entity_poly.type
_entity_poly.pdbx_seq_one_letter_code
_entity_poly.pdbx_strand_id
1 'polypeptide(L)'
;EWDTERFPDPEGMIRELNKKNIHLSLWNYPYLQENSPEYKALAERGFFIKNKEGQPALFKSTADSEYLCACFDFTNPEFLEWYGERIKKIVRMGVSVIKTDFSEAVPKDVVFYNGMNGYEGHNLLTYLYAKNIYGWMKEICEKRGELPLLWGRSGYAGSHTIPAAWAGDSSSDKATHSAILQAGLGMAMSGVSFWGYDLGGFYHTGYTGNEERPDAEDYLSSVQMGLWMPLSRAHGKTPREPWQYGDLALKNVKEWINFRHRLAPYLYHTACQSHLFGIPMLRPVVMEYPKDPMAKMQNLSYMLG
;
A
#
# COMPACT_ATOMS: atom_id res chain seq x y z
N GLU A 1 19.45 4.18 1.85
CA GLU A 1 20.65 3.68 1.14
C GLU A 1 20.52 2.17 0.92
N TRP A 2 21.28 1.62 -0.04
CA TRP A 2 21.34 0.20 -0.28
C TRP A 2 22.27 -0.48 0.73
N ASP A 3 21.88 -1.65 1.21
CA ASP A 3 22.78 -2.57 1.89
C ASP A 3 23.74 -3.16 0.85
N THR A 4 24.94 -2.61 0.79
CA THR A 4 25.94 -2.97 -0.24
C THR A 4 26.58 -4.33 -0.03
N GLU A 5 26.45 -4.94 1.14
CA GLU A 5 26.89 -6.32 1.37
C GLU A 5 25.89 -7.30 0.75
N ARG A 6 24.58 -7.06 0.89
CA ARG A 6 23.52 -7.90 0.31
C ARG A 6 23.21 -7.58 -1.13
N PHE A 7 23.37 -6.33 -1.54
CA PHE A 7 23.09 -5.81 -2.89
C PHE A 7 24.28 -5.02 -3.42
N PRO A 8 25.38 -5.68 -3.81
CA PRO A 8 26.62 -5.00 -4.21
C PRO A 8 26.47 -4.21 -5.53
N ASP A 9 25.58 -4.62 -6.41
CA ASP A 9 25.22 -3.91 -7.65
C ASP A 9 23.69 -3.82 -7.79
N PRO A 10 23.03 -2.92 -7.05
CA PRO A 10 21.58 -2.81 -7.11
C PRO A 10 21.07 -2.33 -8.47
N GLU A 11 21.81 -1.48 -9.17
CA GLU A 11 21.43 -1.01 -10.49
C GLU A 11 21.49 -2.13 -11.55
N GLY A 12 22.53 -2.94 -11.51
CA GLY A 12 22.65 -4.15 -12.35
C GLY A 12 21.53 -5.14 -12.06
N MET A 13 21.23 -5.39 -10.79
CA MET A 13 20.11 -6.26 -10.40
C MET A 13 18.77 -5.75 -10.97
N ILE A 14 18.46 -4.47 -10.80
CA ILE A 14 17.21 -3.87 -11.31
C ILE A 14 17.14 -3.99 -12.83
N ARG A 15 18.24 -3.71 -13.53
CA ARG A 15 18.32 -3.85 -14.99
C ARG A 15 18.04 -5.28 -15.44
N GLU A 16 18.62 -6.29 -14.78
CA GLU A 16 18.38 -7.70 -15.12
C GLU A 16 16.95 -8.15 -14.83
N LEU A 17 16.32 -7.65 -13.77
CA LEU A 17 14.89 -7.89 -13.49
C LEU A 17 14.00 -7.27 -14.58
N ASN A 18 14.25 -6.02 -14.93
CA ASN A 18 13.47 -5.31 -15.94
C ASN A 18 13.57 -5.98 -17.33
N LYS A 19 14.73 -6.55 -17.70
CA LYS A 19 14.87 -7.36 -18.94
C LYS A 19 13.93 -8.58 -18.96
N LYS A 20 13.55 -9.08 -17.79
CA LYS A 20 12.62 -10.21 -17.63
C LYS A 20 11.17 -9.77 -17.44
N ASN A 21 10.85 -8.48 -17.62
CA ASN A 21 9.57 -7.86 -17.29
C ASN A 21 9.16 -8.05 -15.81
N ILE A 22 10.14 -8.06 -14.91
CA ILE A 22 9.93 -8.09 -13.47
C ILE A 22 10.29 -6.71 -12.92
N HIS A 23 9.31 -6.01 -12.39
CA HIS A 23 9.50 -4.70 -11.79
C HIS A 23 9.74 -4.82 -10.29
N LEU A 24 10.84 -4.21 -9.81
CA LEU A 24 11.14 -4.16 -8.40
C LEU A 24 10.23 -3.15 -7.70
N SER A 25 9.52 -3.61 -6.66
CA SER A 25 8.78 -2.74 -5.75
C SER A 25 9.60 -2.47 -4.49
N LEU A 26 9.82 -1.20 -4.18
CA LEU A 26 10.51 -0.79 -2.96
C LEU A 26 9.51 -0.30 -1.90
N TRP A 27 9.74 -0.74 -0.67
CA TRP A 27 9.01 -0.28 0.49
C TRP A 27 9.53 1.09 0.94
N ASN A 28 8.61 1.99 1.29
CA ASN A 28 8.92 3.31 1.79
C ASN A 28 8.16 3.58 3.09
N TYR A 29 8.80 4.28 4.01
CA TYR A 29 8.35 4.50 5.38
C TYR A 29 8.55 5.97 5.76
N PRO A 30 7.53 6.67 6.28
CA PRO A 30 7.60 8.12 6.49
C PRO A 30 8.17 8.50 7.87
N TYR A 31 8.60 7.53 8.66
CA TYR A 31 9.11 7.77 10.01
C TYR A 31 10.60 7.42 10.09
N LEU A 32 11.29 8.04 11.03
CA LEU A 32 12.67 7.69 11.38
C LEU A 32 12.76 7.45 12.88
N GLN A 33 13.36 6.34 13.27
CA GLN A 33 13.59 6.01 14.69
C GLN A 33 14.60 6.98 15.31
N GLU A 34 14.38 7.37 16.56
CA GLU A 34 15.22 8.31 17.28
C GLU A 34 16.66 7.82 17.50
N ASN A 35 16.87 6.51 17.48
CA ASN A 35 18.19 5.88 17.59
C ASN A 35 18.92 5.71 16.24
N SER A 36 18.31 6.13 15.12
CA SER A 36 18.97 6.10 13.81
C SER A 36 20.13 7.05 13.74
N PRO A 37 21.25 6.69 13.10
CA PRO A 37 22.42 7.56 12.98
C PRO A 37 22.14 8.94 12.38
N GLU A 38 21.19 9.02 11.44
CA GLU A 38 20.82 10.24 10.76
C GLU A 38 19.85 11.12 11.54
N TYR A 39 19.19 10.59 12.59
CA TYR A 39 18.09 11.27 13.26
C TYR A 39 18.49 12.68 13.74
N LYS A 40 19.62 12.80 14.46
CA LYS A 40 20.08 14.08 15.02
C LYS A 40 20.28 15.14 13.93
N ALA A 41 20.99 14.80 12.86
CA ALA A 41 21.27 15.72 11.77
C ALA A 41 19.99 16.18 11.05
N LEU A 42 19.00 15.29 10.88
CA LEU A 42 17.73 15.63 10.24
C LEU A 42 16.79 16.40 11.17
N ALA A 43 16.86 16.17 12.48
CA ALA A 43 16.18 16.96 13.49
C ALA A 43 16.69 18.41 13.55
N GLU A 44 18.01 18.61 13.52
CA GLU A 44 18.65 19.93 13.45
C GLU A 44 18.26 20.71 12.19
N ARG A 45 17.99 20.02 11.07
CA ARG A 45 17.46 20.63 9.84
C ARG A 45 15.94 20.93 9.91
N GLY A 46 15.27 20.51 10.96
CA GLY A 46 13.82 20.74 11.12
C GLY A 46 12.96 19.92 10.16
N PHE A 47 13.38 18.72 9.79
CA PHE A 47 12.69 17.87 8.82
C PHE A 47 11.53 17.06 9.38
N PHE A 48 11.34 17.07 10.70
CA PHE A 48 10.27 16.34 11.35
C PHE A 48 9.13 17.26 11.79
N ILE A 49 7.92 16.69 11.84
CA ILE A 49 6.76 17.30 12.48
C ILE A 49 7.09 17.55 13.95
N LYS A 50 6.68 18.70 14.48
CA LYS A 50 7.09 19.17 15.81
C LYS A 50 5.95 19.03 16.83
N ASN A 51 6.33 18.85 18.07
CA ASN A 51 5.46 19.04 19.22
C ASN A 51 5.28 20.56 19.52
N LYS A 52 4.48 20.90 20.53
CA LYS A 52 4.20 22.29 20.92
C LYS A 52 5.42 23.04 21.44
N GLU A 53 6.42 22.33 21.91
CA GLU A 53 7.72 22.87 22.39
C GLU A 53 8.71 23.10 21.25
N GLY A 54 8.33 22.80 20.00
CA GLY A 54 9.17 23.00 18.81
C GLY A 54 10.20 21.91 18.57
N GLN A 55 10.18 20.81 19.35
CA GLN A 55 11.02 19.64 19.17
C GLN A 55 10.35 18.62 18.26
N PRO A 56 11.10 17.67 17.62
CA PRO A 56 10.48 16.57 16.90
C PRO A 56 9.43 15.84 17.77
N ALA A 57 8.25 15.65 17.24
CA ALA A 57 7.20 14.88 17.94
C ALA A 57 7.53 13.39 17.87
N LEU A 58 7.84 12.80 19.01
CA LEU A 58 8.17 11.38 19.13
C LEU A 58 6.94 10.56 19.51
N PHE A 59 6.76 9.44 18.84
CA PHE A 59 5.65 8.51 19.08
C PHE A 59 6.04 7.06 18.72
N LYS A 60 5.24 6.09 19.13
CA LYS A 60 5.36 4.70 18.68
C LYS A 60 4.62 4.51 17.36
N SER A 61 5.28 3.96 16.34
CA SER A 61 4.64 3.65 15.07
C SER A 61 3.64 2.49 15.16
N THR A 62 3.92 1.54 16.08
CA THR A 62 3.02 0.45 16.48
C THR A 62 3.08 0.26 17.99
N ALA A 63 2.10 -0.41 18.58
CA ALA A 63 2.08 -0.67 20.02
C ALA A 63 3.34 -1.40 20.50
N ASP A 64 3.87 -2.31 19.67
CA ASP A 64 5.02 -3.16 19.99
C ASP A 64 6.37 -2.54 19.59
N SER A 65 6.39 -1.28 19.12
CA SER A 65 7.64 -0.60 18.76
C SER A 65 8.54 -0.45 19.97
N GLU A 66 9.78 -0.92 19.87
CA GLU A 66 10.80 -0.79 20.90
C GLU A 66 11.27 0.66 21.04
N TYR A 67 11.47 1.34 19.91
CA TYR A 67 11.95 2.72 19.85
C TYR A 67 10.86 3.68 19.41
N LEU A 68 10.99 4.92 19.87
CA LEU A 68 10.17 6.03 19.37
C LEU A 68 10.65 6.44 17.97
N CYS A 69 9.76 7.00 17.20
CA CYS A 69 10.06 7.55 15.89
C CYS A 69 9.48 8.96 15.74
N ALA A 70 10.05 9.73 14.82
CA ALA A 70 9.50 10.99 14.35
C ALA A 70 9.05 10.85 12.91
N CYS A 71 7.96 11.54 12.54
CA CYS A 71 7.49 11.60 11.17
C CYS A 71 8.13 12.75 10.41
N PHE A 72 8.55 12.49 9.19
CA PHE A 72 8.97 13.55 8.27
C PHE A 72 7.81 14.49 7.94
N ASP A 73 8.13 15.78 7.83
CA ASP A 73 7.15 16.81 7.53
C ASP A 73 7.02 17.08 6.03
N PHE A 74 6.03 16.49 5.41
CA PHE A 74 5.74 16.66 3.98
C PHE A 74 5.13 18.03 3.63
N THR A 75 5.13 18.98 4.56
CA THR A 75 4.81 20.39 4.31
C THR A 75 6.05 21.29 4.32
N ASN A 76 7.23 20.74 4.71
CA ASN A 76 8.50 21.46 4.71
C ASN A 76 9.16 21.41 3.33
N PRO A 77 9.32 22.56 2.63
CA PRO A 77 9.87 22.58 1.27
C PRO A 77 11.32 22.11 1.19
N GLU A 78 12.16 22.38 2.19
CA GLU A 78 13.55 21.92 2.21
C GLU A 78 13.62 20.38 2.35
N PHE A 79 12.75 19.82 3.20
CA PHE A 79 12.61 18.36 3.30
C PHE A 79 12.16 17.76 1.96
N LEU A 80 11.13 18.35 1.32
CA LEU A 80 10.61 17.85 0.06
C LEU A 80 11.69 17.83 -1.04
N GLU A 81 12.51 18.86 -1.14
CA GLU A 81 13.61 18.90 -2.10
C GLU A 81 14.64 17.79 -1.80
N TRP A 82 15.10 17.71 -0.57
CA TRP A 82 16.09 16.73 -0.14
C TRP A 82 15.62 15.30 -0.30
N TYR A 83 14.39 15.00 0.13
CA TYR A 83 13.83 13.66 0.06
C TYR A 83 13.44 13.28 -1.37
N GLY A 84 12.92 14.24 -2.12
CA GLY A 84 12.58 14.07 -3.53
C GLY A 84 13.79 13.63 -4.36
N GLU A 85 14.96 14.21 -4.18
CA GLU A 85 16.16 13.77 -4.92
C GLU A 85 16.60 12.35 -4.54
N ARG A 86 16.41 11.92 -3.31
CA ARG A 86 16.65 10.52 -2.89
C ARG A 86 15.71 9.53 -3.59
N ILE A 87 14.42 9.85 -3.66
CA ILE A 87 13.44 9.04 -4.38
C ILE A 87 13.75 9.04 -5.89
N LYS A 88 14.01 10.19 -6.48
CA LYS A 88 14.37 10.31 -7.90
C LYS A 88 15.62 9.51 -8.25
N LYS A 89 16.64 9.50 -7.36
CA LYS A 89 17.84 8.70 -7.53
C LYS A 89 17.51 7.21 -7.69
N ILE A 90 16.68 6.67 -6.81
CA ILE A 90 16.24 5.26 -6.86
C ILE A 90 15.44 4.98 -8.15
N VAL A 91 14.55 5.90 -8.52
CA VAL A 91 13.75 5.77 -9.75
C VAL A 91 14.64 5.82 -11.00
N ARG A 92 15.67 6.67 -11.02
CA ARG A 92 16.66 6.71 -12.13
C ARG A 92 17.40 5.38 -12.33
N MET A 93 17.59 4.59 -11.27
CA MET A 93 18.18 3.24 -11.36
C MET A 93 17.27 2.21 -12.07
N GLY A 94 16.01 2.58 -12.34
CA GLY A 94 15.04 1.69 -13.02
C GLY A 94 13.90 1.18 -12.13
N VAL A 95 13.80 1.64 -10.88
CA VAL A 95 12.64 1.35 -10.03
C VAL A 95 11.42 2.11 -10.56
N SER A 96 10.31 1.42 -10.78
CA SER A 96 9.04 1.99 -11.25
C SER A 96 7.86 1.72 -10.31
N VAL A 97 8.11 0.99 -9.21
CA VAL A 97 7.08 0.65 -8.23
C VAL A 97 7.54 1.03 -6.82
N ILE A 98 6.72 1.79 -6.08
CA ILE A 98 6.96 2.09 -4.66
C ILE A 98 5.70 1.79 -3.84
N LYS A 99 5.88 1.11 -2.71
CA LYS A 99 4.88 0.89 -1.68
C LYS A 99 5.06 1.94 -0.58
N THR A 100 4.09 2.84 -0.41
CA THR A 100 4.06 3.79 0.70
C THR A 100 3.28 3.20 1.87
N ASP A 101 3.99 2.93 2.96
CA ASP A 101 3.45 2.28 4.15
C ASP A 101 3.30 3.26 5.30
N PHE A 102 2.44 2.97 6.26
CA PHE A 102 2.16 3.79 7.45
C PHE A 102 1.64 5.21 7.12
N SER A 103 2.01 6.20 7.92
CA SER A 103 1.65 7.62 8.00
C SER A 103 0.42 7.95 8.87
N GLU A 104 -0.30 6.96 9.37
CA GLU A 104 -1.51 7.12 10.20
C GLU A 104 -1.26 7.26 11.70
N ALA A 105 -0.02 7.01 12.19
CA ALA A 105 0.26 6.99 13.63
C ALA A 105 0.65 8.36 14.23
N VAL A 106 0.71 9.42 13.42
CA VAL A 106 1.13 10.75 13.87
C VAL A 106 0.15 11.31 14.91
N PRO A 107 0.64 11.78 16.06
CA PRO A 107 -0.21 12.38 17.10
C PRO A 107 -0.98 13.63 16.61
N LYS A 108 -2.07 13.95 17.30
CA LYS A 108 -2.90 15.14 16.98
C LYS A 108 -2.43 16.44 17.65
N ASP A 109 -1.59 16.34 18.65
CA ASP A 109 -1.02 17.48 19.40
C ASP A 109 0.31 17.96 18.83
N VAL A 110 0.43 17.97 17.52
CA VAL A 110 1.62 18.36 16.75
C VAL A 110 1.38 19.62 15.93
N VAL A 111 2.48 20.21 15.45
CA VAL A 111 2.49 21.36 14.55
C VAL A 111 3.35 21.05 13.33
N PHE A 112 2.79 21.25 12.15
CA PHE A 112 3.46 21.11 10.87
C PHE A 112 4.25 22.38 10.52
N TYR A 113 5.22 22.26 9.64
CA TYR A 113 6.05 23.37 9.17
C TYR A 113 5.22 24.54 8.60
N ASN A 114 4.14 24.25 7.90
CA ASN A 114 3.25 25.25 7.32
C ASN A 114 2.26 25.86 8.33
N GLY A 115 2.36 25.53 9.60
CA GLY A 115 1.52 26.05 10.68
C GLY A 115 0.24 25.27 10.94
N MET A 116 -0.10 24.24 10.15
CA MET A 116 -1.23 23.37 10.45
C MET A 116 -1.01 22.66 11.80
N ASN A 117 -2.07 22.52 12.57
CA ASN A 117 -2.07 21.66 13.76
C ASN A 117 -2.35 20.20 13.38
N GLY A 118 -2.14 19.27 14.32
CA GLY A 118 -2.30 17.84 14.06
C GLY A 118 -3.74 17.44 13.74
N TYR A 119 -4.76 18.16 14.21
CA TYR A 119 -6.16 17.85 13.85
C TYR A 119 -6.46 18.14 12.37
N GLU A 120 -5.85 19.18 11.82
CA GLU A 120 -5.95 19.51 10.40
C GLU A 120 -5.06 18.60 9.53
N GLY A 121 -3.83 18.37 10.00
CA GLY A 121 -2.78 17.71 9.23
C GLY A 121 -2.76 16.19 9.30
N HIS A 122 -3.30 15.55 10.34
CA HIS A 122 -3.20 14.12 10.60
C HIS A 122 -3.60 13.25 9.39
N ASN A 123 -4.81 13.42 8.88
CA ASN A 123 -5.27 12.66 7.72
C ASN A 123 -4.68 13.19 6.41
N LEU A 124 -4.49 14.51 6.29
CA LEU A 124 -3.93 15.12 5.09
C LEU A 124 -2.49 14.67 4.83
N LEU A 125 -1.71 14.41 5.87
CA LEU A 125 -0.35 13.90 5.78
C LEU A 125 -0.28 12.62 4.94
N THR A 126 -1.22 11.69 5.11
CA THR A 126 -1.23 10.41 4.40
C THR A 126 -1.31 10.62 2.89
N TYR A 127 -2.13 11.58 2.47
CA TYR A 127 -2.24 11.98 1.06
C TYR A 127 -0.99 12.73 0.58
N LEU A 128 -0.47 13.70 1.35
CA LEU A 128 0.72 14.46 0.98
C LEU A 128 1.94 13.56 0.80
N TYR A 129 2.12 12.58 1.68
CA TYR A 129 3.17 11.57 1.58
C TYR A 129 3.10 10.82 0.25
N ALA A 130 1.97 10.17 -0.04
CA ALA A 130 1.78 9.42 -1.27
C ALA A 130 1.88 10.30 -2.52
N LYS A 131 1.25 11.49 -2.50
CA LYS A 131 1.25 12.46 -3.61
C LYS A 131 2.65 12.91 -3.99
N ASN A 132 3.48 13.27 -3.02
CA ASN A 132 4.83 13.75 -3.30
C ASN A 132 5.70 12.62 -3.89
N ILE A 133 5.67 11.42 -3.30
CA ILE A 133 6.43 10.28 -3.84
C ILE A 133 5.97 9.94 -5.26
N TYR A 134 4.67 9.87 -5.49
CA TYR A 134 4.14 9.61 -6.83
C TYR A 134 4.54 10.67 -7.84
N GLY A 135 4.52 11.96 -7.45
CA GLY A 135 4.95 13.06 -8.31
C GLY A 135 6.41 12.95 -8.72
N TRP A 136 7.31 12.63 -7.78
CA TRP A 136 8.74 12.41 -8.08
C TRP A 136 9.00 11.18 -8.94
N MET A 137 8.25 10.10 -8.72
CA MET A 137 8.33 8.92 -9.58
C MET A 137 7.89 9.26 -11.00
N LYS A 138 6.75 9.96 -11.13
CA LYS A 138 6.16 10.34 -12.42
C LYS A 138 7.12 11.19 -13.24
N GLU A 139 7.77 12.20 -12.62
CA GLU A 139 8.75 13.05 -13.29
C GLU A 139 9.87 12.26 -14.00
N ILE A 140 10.34 11.16 -13.39
CA ILE A 140 11.45 10.36 -13.93
C ILE A 140 10.95 9.28 -14.87
N CYS A 141 9.86 8.56 -14.52
CA CYS A 141 9.33 7.46 -15.32
C CYS A 141 8.80 7.96 -16.68
N GLU A 142 8.11 9.10 -16.71
CA GLU A 142 7.61 9.68 -17.97
C GLU A 142 8.74 10.01 -18.95
N LYS A 143 9.89 10.46 -18.46
CA LYS A 143 11.08 10.69 -19.31
C LYS A 143 11.64 9.41 -19.92
N ARG A 144 11.33 8.25 -19.32
CA ARG A 144 11.70 6.90 -19.85
C ARG A 144 10.59 6.26 -20.67
N GLY A 145 9.43 6.93 -20.84
CA GLY A 145 8.24 6.36 -21.48
C GLY A 145 7.55 5.28 -20.65
N GLU A 146 7.75 5.29 -19.32
CA GLU A 146 7.18 4.33 -18.38
C GLU A 146 6.10 4.99 -17.50
N LEU A 147 5.16 4.19 -17.02
CA LEU A 147 4.19 4.61 -16.01
C LEU A 147 4.61 4.08 -14.64
N PRO A 148 4.76 4.94 -13.61
CA PRO A 148 5.06 4.48 -12.27
C PRO A 148 3.80 3.89 -11.61
N LEU A 149 4.01 2.88 -10.76
CA LEU A 149 3.00 2.37 -9.86
C LEU A 149 3.34 2.74 -8.42
N LEU A 150 2.52 3.55 -7.80
CA LEU A 150 2.52 3.75 -6.36
C LEU A 150 1.27 3.10 -5.76
N TRP A 151 1.44 2.37 -4.68
CA TRP A 151 0.34 1.81 -3.91
C TRP A 151 0.50 2.16 -2.43
N GLY A 152 -0.55 2.82 -1.93
CA GLY A 152 -0.57 3.42 -0.62
C GLY A 152 -1.39 2.61 0.37
N ARG A 153 -0.93 2.57 1.65
CA ARG A 153 -1.67 1.98 2.76
C ARG A 153 -2.75 2.94 3.26
N SER A 154 -2.33 4.11 3.66
CA SER A 154 -3.19 5.14 4.22
C SER A 154 -3.70 6.08 3.14
N GLY A 155 -4.89 6.63 3.36
CA GLY A 155 -5.50 7.54 2.42
C GLY A 155 -6.41 8.57 3.07
N TYR A 156 -6.69 9.64 2.32
CA TYR A 156 -7.60 10.71 2.70
C TYR A 156 -8.25 11.30 1.43
N ALA A 157 -9.01 12.37 1.58
CA ALA A 157 -9.56 13.10 0.43
C ALA A 157 -8.43 13.45 -0.56
N GLY A 158 -8.59 13.06 -1.82
CA GLY A 158 -7.56 13.18 -2.86
C GLY A 158 -6.85 11.86 -3.20
N SER A 159 -6.95 10.82 -2.37
CA SER A 159 -6.24 9.54 -2.60
C SER A 159 -6.72 8.78 -3.85
N HIS A 160 -7.87 9.12 -4.42
CA HIS A 160 -8.31 8.61 -5.73
C HIS A 160 -7.37 8.99 -6.88
N THR A 161 -6.48 9.97 -6.68
CA THR A 161 -5.43 10.36 -7.65
C THR A 161 -4.15 9.52 -7.53
N ILE A 162 -4.08 8.64 -6.52
CA ILE A 162 -2.98 7.70 -6.32
C ILE A 162 -3.31 6.40 -7.06
N PRO A 163 -2.35 5.80 -7.80
CA PRO A 163 -2.63 4.67 -8.69
C PRO A 163 -3.28 3.47 -8.06
N ALA A 164 -2.88 3.09 -6.84
CA ALA A 164 -3.44 1.92 -6.16
C ALA A 164 -3.37 2.03 -4.63
N ALA A 165 -4.16 1.21 -3.95
CA ALA A 165 -4.18 1.09 -2.49
C ALA A 165 -4.24 -0.38 -2.05
N TRP A 166 -3.90 -0.66 -0.78
CA TRP A 166 -4.15 -1.97 -0.18
C TRP A 166 -4.65 -1.83 1.26
N ALA A 167 -5.24 -2.90 1.77
CA ALA A 167 -5.92 -2.89 3.08
C ALA A 167 -4.99 -2.87 4.31
N GLY A 168 -3.67 -2.73 4.12
CA GLY A 168 -2.72 -2.82 5.23
C GLY A 168 -2.51 -4.25 5.72
N ASP A 169 -2.05 -4.39 6.94
CA ASP A 169 -1.73 -5.67 7.58
C ASP A 169 -3.00 -6.30 8.16
N SER A 170 -3.63 -7.17 7.41
CA SER A 170 -4.88 -7.83 7.78
C SER A 170 -4.65 -9.19 8.45
N SER A 171 -5.52 -9.57 9.38
CA SER A 171 -5.58 -10.93 9.88
C SER A 171 -6.10 -11.90 8.81
N SER A 172 -5.73 -13.16 8.91
CA SER A 172 -6.13 -14.22 7.96
C SER A 172 -7.44 -14.93 8.32
N ASP A 173 -8.25 -14.36 9.19
CA ASP A 173 -9.58 -14.92 9.54
C ASP A 173 -10.69 -14.43 8.60
N LYS A 174 -11.77 -15.23 8.51
CA LYS A 174 -12.92 -14.96 7.62
C LYS A 174 -13.66 -13.66 7.94
N ALA A 175 -13.71 -13.25 9.20
CA ALA A 175 -14.37 -12.01 9.61
C ALA A 175 -13.62 -10.80 9.06
N THR A 176 -12.29 -10.82 9.17
CA THR A 176 -11.42 -9.80 8.60
C THR A 176 -11.53 -9.75 7.07
N HIS A 177 -11.57 -10.89 6.38
CA HIS A 177 -11.76 -10.92 4.92
C HIS A 177 -13.08 -10.27 4.50
N SER A 178 -14.16 -10.54 5.22
CA SER A 178 -15.48 -9.91 4.97
C SER A 178 -15.42 -8.40 5.17
N ALA A 179 -14.77 -7.94 6.23
CA ALA A 179 -14.61 -6.51 6.52
C ALA A 179 -13.77 -5.80 5.44
N ILE A 180 -12.69 -6.44 4.97
CA ILE A 180 -11.85 -5.92 3.88
C ILE A 180 -12.66 -5.76 2.59
N LEU A 181 -13.46 -6.75 2.23
CA LEU A 181 -14.30 -6.66 1.03
C LEU A 181 -15.26 -5.48 1.12
N GLN A 182 -15.94 -5.31 2.25
CA GLN A 182 -16.88 -4.20 2.46
C GLN A 182 -16.16 -2.85 2.45
N ALA A 183 -15.03 -2.73 3.14
CA ALA A 183 -14.21 -1.52 3.15
C ALA A 183 -13.69 -1.17 1.75
N GLY A 184 -13.21 -2.16 1.00
CA GLY A 184 -12.72 -1.98 -0.36
C GLY A 184 -13.80 -1.55 -1.35
N LEU A 185 -15.02 -2.11 -1.23
CA LEU A 185 -16.16 -1.64 -2.02
C LEU A 185 -16.55 -0.20 -1.66
N GLY A 186 -16.47 0.19 -0.38
CA GLY A 186 -16.64 1.57 0.09
C GLY A 186 -15.58 2.52 -0.47
N MET A 187 -14.31 2.10 -0.51
CA MET A 187 -13.22 2.84 -1.14
C MET A 187 -13.45 3.02 -2.63
N ALA A 188 -13.87 1.95 -3.32
CA ALA A 188 -14.18 1.99 -4.75
C ALA A 188 -15.29 3.00 -5.05
N MET A 189 -16.34 3.05 -4.23
CA MET A 189 -17.41 4.07 -4.32
C MET A 189 -16.92 5.50 -4.03
N SER A 190 -15.78 5.64 -3.38
CA SER A 190 -15.11 6.92 -3.12
C SER A 190 -14.04 7.28 -4.16
N GLY A 191 -13.99 6.55 -5.28
CA GLY A 191 -13.11 6.80 -6.41
C GLY A 191 -11.75 6.06 -6.34
N VAL A 192 -11.46 5.28 -5.29
CA VAL A 192 -10.25 4.43 -5.20
C VAL A 192 -10.57 3.08 -5.85
N SER A 193 -10.48 3.02 -7.18
CA SER A 193 -10.89 1.85 -7.96
C SER A 193 -9.89 0.69 -7.90
N PHE A 194 -8.59 1.00 -7.83
CA PHE A 194 -7.51 0.00 -7.86
C PHE A 194 -7.03 -0.29 -6.44
N TRP A 195 -7.54 -1.36 -5.87
CA TRP A 195 -7.20 -1.77 -4.52
C TRP A 195 -7.08 -3.30 -4.40
N GLY A 196 -6.48 -3.74 -3.33
CA GLY A 196 -6.31 -5.14 -3.00
C GLY A 196 -5.96 -5.34 -1.54
N TYR A 197 -5.54 -6.54 -1.20
CA TYR A 197 -5.03 -6.90 0.12
C TYR A 197 -4.04 -8.06 0.03
N ASP A 198 -3.44 -8.42 1.14
CA ASP A 198 -2.47 -9.51 1.22
C ASP A 198 -3.19 -10.86 1.19
N LEU A 199 -3.03 -11.58 0.07
CA LEU A 199 -3.65 -12.91 -0.11
C LEU A 199 -3.18 -13.88 0.98
N GLY A 200 -4.13 -14.48 1.67
CA GLY A 200 -3.88 -15.33 2.82
C GLY A 200 -3.85 -14.59 4.14
N GLY A 201 -4.09 -13.27 4.14
CA GLY A 201 -3.90 -12.37 5.26
C GLY A 201 -2.43 -12.04 5.52
N PHE A 202 -2.11 -10.95 6.21
CA PHE A 202 -0.72 -10.60 6.53
C PHE A 202 -0.21 -11.37 7.75
N TYR A 203 -1.02 -11.54 8.80
CA TYR A 203 -0.71 -12.33 10.00
C TYR A 203 -1.89 -13.25 10.37
N HIS A 204 -1.69 -14.21 11.28
CA HIS A 204 -2.74 -15.13 11.72
C HIS A 204 -3.17 -14.88 13.17
N THR A 205 -2.32 -15.13 14.15
CA THR A 205 -2.68 -15.14 15.57
C THR A 205 -2.08 -13.99 16.39
N GLY A 206 -1.92 -12.83 15.79
CA GLY A 206 -1.30 -11.68 16.41
C GLY A 206 0.03 -11.28 15.76
N TYR A 207 0.60 -10.20 16.23
CA TYR A 207 1.78 -9.57 15.63
C TYR A 207 3.10 -10.01 16.28
N THR A 208 3.11 -11.17 16.92
CA THR A 208 4.22 -11.66 17.77
C THR A 208 5.11 -12.60 17.04
N GLY A 209 5.98 -12.50 16.34
CA GLY A 209 7.04 -13.31 15.70
C GLY A 209 6.96 -14.85 15.67
N ASN A 210 6.08 -15.48 16.41
CA ASN A 210 5.80 -16.92 16.46
C ASN A 210 4.43 -17.25 15.87
N GLU A 211 4.08 -16.65 14.74
CA GLU A 211 2.77 -16.79 14.14
C GLU A 211 2.58 -18.16 13.50
N GLU A 212 1.53 -18.84 13.91
CA GLU A 212 1.04 -19.99 13.17
C GLU A 212 0.46 -19.53 11.83
N ARG A 213 0.61 -20.36 10.82
CA ARG A 213 -0.05 -20.13 9.53
C ARG A 213 -1.55 -20.41 9.65
N PRO A 214 -2.41 -19.72 8.87
CA PRO A 214 -3.82 -20.08 8.80
C PRO A 214 -4.00 -21.54 8.33
N ASP A 215 -5.13 -22.12 8.61
CA ASP A 215 -5.48 -23.41 8.02
C ASP A 215 -5.70 -23.28 6.48
N ALA A 216 -5.81 -24.44 5.82
CA ALA A 216 -5.94 -24.44 4.36
C ALA A 216 -7.27 -23.85 3.88
N GLU A 217 -8.33 -23.94 4.68
CA GLU A 217 -9.66 -23.39 4.32
C GLU A 217 -9.65 -21.86 4.39
N ASP A 218 -9.10 -21.28 5.45
CA ASP A 218 -8.97 -19.84 5.61
C ASP A 218 -8.04 -19.25 4.55
N TYR A 219 -6.90 -19.90 4.27
CA TYR A 219 -6.01 -19.53 3.20
C TYR A 219 -6.71 -19.52 1.84
N LEU A 220 -7.40 -20.61 1.47
CA LEU A 220 -8.10 -20.73 0.19
C LEU A 220 -9.23 -19.72 0.05
N SER A 221 -10.00 -19.49 1.12
CA SER A 221 -11.07 -18.49 1.15
C SER A 221 -10.53 -17.09 0.85
N SER A 222 -9.42 -16.73 1.50
CA SER A 222 -8.73 -15.48 1.28
C SER A 222 -8.21 -15.34 -0.15
N VAL A 223 -7.49 -16.35 -0.64
CA VAL A 223 -6.94 -16.33 -2.01
C VAL A 223 -8.05 -16.25 -3.05
N GLN A 224 -9.15 -17.00 -2.88
CA GLN A 224 -10.29 -16.97 -3.77
C GLN A 224 -10.89 -15.57 -3.87
N MET A 225 -11.06 -14.86 -2.76
CA MET A 225 -11.56 -13.50 -2.75
C MET A 225 -10.61 -12.53 -3.46
N GLY A 226 -9.32 -12.58 -3.10
CA GLY A 226 -8.36 -11.57 -3.52
C GLY A 226 -7.83 -11.71 -4.94
N LEU A 227 -7.89 -12.91 -5.53
CA LEU A 227 -7.45 -13.12 -6.91
C LEU A 227 -8.31 -12.35 -7.94
N TRP A 228 -9.52 -11.94 -7.60
CA TRP A 228 -10.41 -11.18 -8.50
C TRP A 228 -10.31 -9.67 -8.29
N MET A 229 -9.58 -9.23 -7.27
CA MET A 229 -9.37 -7.81 -7.01
C MET A 229 -8.45 -7.16 -8.06
N PRO A 230 -8.55 -5.84 -8.29
CA PRO A 230 -7.68 -5.13 -9.22
C PRO A 230 -6.20 -5.34 -8.91
N LEU A 231 -5.80 -5.19 -7.65
CA LEU A 231 -4.47 -5.49 -7.14
C LEU A 231 -4.48 -6.82 -6.40
N SER A 232 -3.74 -7.81 -6.89
CA SER A 232 -3.66 -9.14 -6.29
C SER A 232 -2.20 -9.49 -5.96
N ARG A 233 -1.90 -9.74 -4.68
CA ARG A 233 -0.55 -9.94 -4.19
C ARG A 233 -0.50 -10.99 -3.09
N ALA A 234 0.36 -12.00 -3.25
CA ALA A 234 0.72 -12.91 -2.16
C ALA A 234 1.76 -12.23 -1.26
N HIS A 235 1.41 -11.98 0.01
CA HIS A 235 2.28 -11.35 0.99
C HIS A 235 1.81 -11.64 2.40
N GLY A 236 2.75 -11.64 3.37
CA GLY A 236 2.45 -11.79 4.79
C GLY A 236 3.66 -12.28 5.58
N LYS A 237 3.52 -12.37 6.88
CA LYS A 237 4.55 -12.84 7.83
C LYS A 237 4.75 -14.36 7.79
N THR A 238 3.71 -15.11 7.41
CA THR A 238 3.77 -16.57 7.29
C THR A 238 3.80 -16.99 5.82
N PRO A 239 4.19 -18.23 5.48
CA PRO A 239 4.23 -18.70 4.09
C PRO A 239 2.93 -18.46 3.35
N ARG A 240 3.03 -17.99 2.10
CA ARG A 240 1.88 -17.70 1.20
C ARG A 240 1.90 -18.57 -0.04
N GLU A 241 2.87 -19.46 -0.16
CA GLU A 241 3.00 -20.42 -1.23
C GLU A 241 1.94 -21.51 -1.10
N PRO A 242 1.14 -21.79 -2.14
CA PRO A 242 0.01 -22.72 -2.03
C PRO A 242 0.41 -24.16 -1.68
N TRP A 243 1.63 -24.59 -2.03
CA TRP A 243 2.14 -25.92 -1.67
C TRP A 243 2.36 -26.11 -0.16
N GLN A 244 2.45 -25.03 0.60
CA GLN A 244 2.52 -25.10 2.07
C GLN A 244 1.17 -25.50 2.72
N TYR A 245 0.08 -25.42 1.97
CA TYR A 245 -1.29 -25.67 2.42
C TYR A 245 -1.87 -26.98 1.86
N GLY A 246 -1.03 -27.84 1.27
CA GLY A 246 -1.36 -29.15 0.74
C GLY A 246 -1.74 -29.15 -0.75
N ASP A 247 -1.91 -30.36 -1.30
CA ASP A 247 -2.09 -30.60 -2.74
C ASP A 247 -3.39 -29.96 -3.27
N LEU A 248 -4.45 -29.98 -2.48
CA LEU A 248 -5.72 -29.37 -2.86
C LEU A 248 -5.58 -27.84 -3.01
N ALA A 249 -4.87 -27.21 -2.09
CA ALA A 249 -4.62 -25.76 -2.15
C ALA A 249 -3.75 -25.42 -3.37
N LEU A 250 -2.68 -26.18 -3.59
CA LEU A 250 -1.83 -26.01 -4.78
C LEU A 250 -2.63 -26.14 -6.07
N LYS A 251 -3.46 -27.16 -6.20
CA LYS A 251 -4.31 -27.37 -7.37
C LYS A 251 -5.25 -26.21 -7.61
N ASN A 252 -6.02 -25.84 -6.60
CA ASN A 252 -7.04 -24.80 -6.72
C ASN A 252 -6.43 -23.44 -7.04
N VAL A 253 -5.40 -23.04 -6.31
CA VAL A 253 -4.73 -21.74 -6.51
C VAL A 253 -4.10 -21.66 -7.91
N LYS A 254 -3.48 -22.75 -8.39
CA LYS A 254 -2.94 -22.83 -9.76
C LYS A 254 -4.04 -22.63 -10.80
N GLU A 255 -5.20 -23.29 -10.65
CA GLU A 255 -6.32 -23.15 -11.55
C GLU A 255 -6.89 -21.71 -11.54
N TRP A 256 -7.04 -21.11 -10.36
CA TRP A 256 -7.56 -19.74 -10.21
C TRP A 256 -6.58 -18.68 -10.78
N ILE A 257 -5.29 -18.82 -10.56
CA ILE A 257 -4.28 -17.92 -11.14
C ILE A 257 -4.34 -18.03 -12.68
N ASN A 258 -4.36 -19.24 -13.23
CA ASN A 258 -4.48 -19.44 -14.67
C ASN A 258 -5.78 -18.84 -15.23
N PHE A 259 -6.89 -18.95 -14.50
CA PHE A 259 -8.15 -18.32 -14.91
C PHE A 259 -8.04 -16.79 -14.86
N ARG A 260 -7.47 -16.20 -13.79
CA ARG A 260 -7.20 -14.76 -13.73
C ARG A 260 -6.36 -14.28 -14.92
N HIS A 261 -5.31 -15.00 -15.28
CA HIS A 261 -4.50 -14.63 -16.46
C HIS A 261 -5.34 -14.65 -17.76
N ARG A 262 -6.24 -15.59 -17.92
CA ARG A 262 -7.18 -15.60 -19.08
C ARG A 262 -8.15 -14.43 -19.05
N LEU A 263 -8.50 -13.91 -17.86
CA LEU A 263 -9.33 -12.71 -17.69
C LEU A 263 -8.56 -11.40 -17.89
N ALA A 264 -7.25 -11.42 -18.10
CA ALA A 264 -6.45 -10.20 -18.21
C ALA A 264 -6.99 -9.17 -19.23
N PRO A 265 -7.46 -9.56 -20.44
CA PRO A 265 -8.08 -8.61 -21.37
C PRO A 265 -9.36 -7.98 -20.82
N TYR A 266 -10.19 -8.76 -20.12
CA TYR A 266 -11.40 -8.26 -19.48
C TYR A 266 -11.06 -7.31 -18.32
N LEU A 267 -10.13 -7.68 -17.44
CA LEU A 267 -9.67 -6.83 -16.35
C LEU A 267 -9.08 -5.51 -16.86
N TYR A 268 -8.32 -5.56 -17.96
CA TYR A 268 -7.78 -4.38 -18.60
C TYR A 268 -8.89 -3.48 -19.17
N HIS A 269 -9.89 -4.07 -19.83
CA HIS A 269 -11.05 -3.34 -20.31
C HIS A 269 -11.79 -2.62 -19.18
N THR A 270 -12.08 -3.33 -18.07
CA THR A 270 -12.76 -2.74 -16.91
C THR A 270 -11.91 -1.64 -16.24
N ALA A 271 -10.58 -1.80 -16.23
CA ALA A 271 -9.67 -0.76 -15.78
C ALA A 271 -9.74 0.50 -16.66
N CYS A 272 -9.81 0.33 -17.99
CA CYS A 272 -10.02 1.46 -18.92
C CYS A 272 -11.37 2.14 -18.68
N GLN A 273 -12.45 1.38 -18.47
CA GLN A 273 -13.76 1.95 -18.13
C GLN A 273 -13.71 2.74 -16.83
N SER A 274 -13.02 2.19 -15.82
CA SER A 274 -12.82 2.89 -14.55
C SER A 274 -12.06 4.22 -14.74
N HIS A 275 -10.99 4.21 -15.52
CA HIS A 275 -10.20 5.40 -15.81
C HIS A 275 -10.99 6.48 -16.57
N LEU A 276 -11.74 6.08 -17.60
CA LEU A 276 -12.44 7.01 -18.50
C LEU A 276 -13.73 7.56 -17.88
N PHE A 277 -14.45 6.76 -17.12
CA PHE A 277 -15.80 7.08 -16.67
C PHE A 277 -15.97 7.12 -15.15
N GLY A 278 -14.91 6.80 -14.38
CA GLY A 278 -14.97 6.76 -12.92
C GLY A 278 -15.79 5.59 -12.34
N ILE A 279 -16.15 4.60 -13.16
CA ILE A 279 -16.89 3.43 -12.72
C ILE A 279 -15.92 2.46 -12.05
N PRO A 280 -16.10 2.09 -10.77
CA PRO A 280 -15.17 1.20 -10.10
C PRO A 280 -15.12 -0.19 -10.75
N MET A 281 -13.94 -0.82 -10.78
CA MET A 281 -13.79 -2.19 -11.28
C MET A 281 -14.57 -3.21 -10.46
N LEU A 282 -14.53 -3.07 -9.13
CA LEU A 282 -15.41 -3.83 -8.22
C LEU A 282 -16.50 -2.91 -7.70
N ARG A 283 -17.74 -3.34 -7.89
CA ARG A 283 -18.92 -2.56 -7.49
C ARG A 283 -19.79 -3.31 -6.51
N PRO A 284 -20.30 -2.67 -5.45
CA PRO A 284 -21.30 -3.29 -4.61
C PRO A 284 -22.56 -3.57 -5.42
N VAL A 285 -23.24 -4.69 -5.14
CA VAL A 285 -24.44 -5.13 -5.87
C VAL A 285 -25.54 -4.06 -5.85
N VAL A 286 -25.64 -3.29 -4.77
CA VAL A 286 -26.61 -2.19 -4.63
C VAL A 286 -26.41 -1.05 -5.66
N MET A 287 -25.21 -0.88 -6.18
CA MET A 287 -24.94 0.13 -7.22
C MET A 287 -25.66 -0.22 -8.53
N GLU A 288 -25.70 -1.50 -8.89
CA GLU A 288 -26.38 -1.99 -10.09
C GLU A 288 -27.89 -2.17 -9.88
N TYR A 289 -28.29 -2.61 -8.68
CA TYR A 289 -29.66 -2.92 -8.33
C TYR A 289 -30.18 -2.12 -7.13
N PRO A 290 -30.23 -0.76 -7.21
CA PRO A 290 -30.52 0.09 -6.04
C PRO A 290 -31.96 -0.06 -5.51
N LYS A 291 -32.88 -0.58 -6.34
CA LYS A 291 -34.29 -0.81 -5.96
C LYS A 291 -34.55 -2.20 -5.36
N ASP A 292 -33.59 -3.12 -5.49
CA ASP A 292 -33.72 -4.46 -4.92
C ASP A 292 -33.33 -4.44 -3.43
N PRO A 293 -34.25 -4.75 -2.51
CA PRO A 293 -33.94 -4.84 -1.08
C PRO A 293 -32.83 -5.84 -0.76
N MET A 294 -32.74 -6.94 -1.51
CA MET A 294 -31.72 -7.97 -1.32
C MET A 294 -30.32 -7.49 -1.71
N ALA A 295 -30.21 -6.58 -2.68
CA ALA A 295 -28.94 -6.01 -3.07
C ALA A 295 -28.24 -5.24 -1.94
N LYS A 296 -29.01 -4.63 -1.03
CA LYS A 296 -28.52 -3.91 0.13
C LYS A 296 -27.96 -4.83 1.22
N MET A 297 -28.32 -6.10 1.19
CA MET A 297 -27.90 -7.11 2.16
C MET A 297 -26.71 -7.96 1.68
N GLN A 298 -26.22 -7.70 0.46
CA GLN A 298 -25.10 -8.45 -0.13
C GLN A 298 -23.76 -7.96 0.39
N ASN A 299 -23.28 -8.58 1.46
CA ASN A 299 -22.02 -8.21 2.13
C ASN A 299 -20.77 -8.95 1.58
N LEU A 300 -20.99 -10.08 0.89
CA LEU A 300 -19.94 -10.97 0.38
C LEU A 300 -19.97 -11.13 -1.14
N SER A 301 -20.83 -10.37 -1.82
CA SER A 301 -20.98 -10.40 -3.28
C SER A 301 -20.68 -9.02 -3.87
N TYR A 302 -20.09 -9.02 -5.05
CA TYR A 302 -19.79 -7.81 -5.79
C TYR A 302 -19.87 -8.06 -7.30
N MET A 303 -19.96 -7.00 -8.05
CA MET A 303 -19.85 -7.02 -9.51
C MET A 303 -18.40 -6.75 -9.90
N LEU A 304 -17.87 -7.51 -10.85
CA LEU A 304 -16.57 -7.27 -11.45
C LEU A 304 -16.78 -6.83 -12.91
N GLY A 305 -16.52 -5.58 -13.19
CA GLY A 305 -16.66 -5.00 -14.54
C GLY A 305 -18.07 -4.58 -14.93
#